data_c2b70a18ff09f6bedf72c5c1e4bee77f
#
_entry.id   c2b70a18ff09f6bedf72c5c1e4bee77f
#
_cell.length_a   1.000
_cell.length_b   1.000
_cell.length_c   1.000
_cell.angle_alpha   90.00
_cell.angle_beta   90.00
_cell.angle_gamma   90.00
#
_symmetry.space_group_name_H-M   'P 1'
#
loop_
_entity.id
_entity.type
_entity.pdbx_description
1 polymer ?
#
loop_
_entity_poly.entity_id
_entity_poly.type
_entity_poly.pdbx_seq_one_letter_code
_entity_poly.pdbx_strand_id
1 'polypeptide(L)'
;KPDLVISDVMMPEMDGITLCRKIKQNININHIPIILLTAKSKAEDQIEGLEIGADAYIVKPFNTELLRTTISNLIANRERLRGKLVGEQQVEEKITKIEMKSNDEILMSKVMKTINDHLADPTLNVEMLAANVGMSRVHMHRKLKELTNQSARDFIRSIRLKQAANLLREKNLSVSEVAYATGFSNLSHFSNTFRDFYGISPSEYKEQQM
;
A
#
# COMPACT_ATOMS: atom_id res chain seq x y z
N LYS A 1 -11.29 14.69 -2.20
CA LYS A 1 -11.38 13.33 -2.82
C LYS A 1 -12.25 12.48 -1.93
N PRO A 2 -13.16 11.66 -2.49
CA PRO A 2 -13.99 10.76 -1.68
C PRO A 2 -13.13 9.64 -1.05
N ASP A 3 -13.60 9.11 0.08
CA ASP A 3 -12.95 7.98 0.74
C ASP A 3 -13.37 6.65 0.14
N LEU A 4 -14.56 6.61 -0.49
CA LEU A 4 -15.13 5.45 -1.16
C LEU A 4 -16.13 5.93 -2.22
N VAL A 5 -16.29 5.19 -3.30
CA VAL A 5 -17.29 5.42 -4.35
C VAL A 5 -18.28 4.26 -4.38
N ILE A 6 -19.57 4.59 -4.41
CA ILE A 6 -20.64 3.62 -4.67
C ILE A 6 -21.29 4.03 -5.98
N SER A 7 -21.37 3.12 -6.92
CA SER A 7 -21.96 3.37 -8.23
C SER A 7 -22.92 2.27 -8.63
N ASP A 8 -24.01 2.64 -9.28
CA ASP A 8 -24.83 1.67 -10.01
C ASP A 8 -24.05 1.21 -11.24
N VAL A 9 -24.23 -0.04 -11.63
CA VAL A 9 -23.72 -0.55 -12.92
C VAL A 9 -24.49 0.07 -14.07
N MET A 10 -25.81 0.18 -13.95
CA MET A 10 -26.69 0.72 -14.99
C MET A 10 -26.92 2.22 -14.75
N MET A 11 -26.17 3.07 -15.45
CA MET A 11 -26.36 4.53 -15.40
C MET A 11 -26.43 5.11 -16.81
N PRO A 12 -27.19 6.22 -17.03
CA PRO A 12 -27.18 6.93 -18.29
C PRO A 12 -25.79 7.56 -18.55
N GLU A 13 -25.46 7.78 -19.82
CA GLU A 13 -24.21 8.37 -20.35
C GLU A 13 -22.95 7.52 -20.11
N MET A 14 -22.71 7.05 -18.89
CA MET A 14 -21.56 6.21 -18.54
C MET A 14 -21.99 5.16 -17.53
N ASP A 15 -21.83 3.88 -17.87
CA ASP A 15 -22.09 2.78 -16.95
C ASP A 15 -21.04 2.70 -15.82
N GLY A 16 -21.43 2.07 -14.70
CA GLY A 16 -20.57 1.97 -13.51
C GLY A 16 -19.29 1.17 -13.74
N ILE A 17 -19.28 0.23 -14.67
CA ILE A 17 -18.12 -0.58 -15.07
C ILE A 17 -17.09 0.32 -15.77
N THR A 18 -17.54 1.12 -16.71
CA THR A 18 -16.69 2.11 -17.41
C THR A 18 -16.17 3.17 -16.45
N LEU A 19 -17.00 3.66 -15.51
CA LEU A 19 -16.59 4.57 -14.46
C LEU A 19 -15.51 3.95 -13.57
N CYS A 20 -15.72 2.71 -13.12
CA CYS A 20 -14.75 1.96 -12.33
C CYS A 20 -13.42 1.84 -13.07
N ARG A 21 -13.44 1.42 -14.33
CA ARG A 21 -12.25 1.31 -15.17
C ARG A 21 -11.49 2.63 -15.27
N LYS A 22 -12.17 3.74 -15.52
CA LYS A 22 -11.56 5.08 -15.60
C LYS A 22 -10.93 5.51 -14.28
N ILE A 23 -11.60 5.28 -13.14
CA ILE A 23 -11.07 5.59 -11.82
C ILE A 23 -9.84 4.72 -11.55
N LYS A 24 -9.92 3.41 -11.80
CA LYS A 24 -8.83 2.46 -11.52
C LYS A 24 -7.62 2.63 -12.46
N GLN A 25 -7.79 3.20 -13.62
CA GLN A 25 -6.71 3.57 -14.53
C GLN A 25 -6.06 4.90 -14.19
N ASN A 26 -6.72 5.79 -13.44
CA ASN A 26 -6.18 7.10 -13.09
C ASN A 26 -5.29 7.00 -11.83
N ILE A 27 -3.99 7.21 -11.99
CA ILE A 27 -2.98 7.07 -10.93
C ILE A 27 -3.24 7.94 -9.68
N ASN A 28 -3.98 9.05 -9.83
CA ASN A 28 -4.26 9.98 -8.73
C ASN A 28 -5.45 9.56 -7.86
N ILE A 29 -6.34 8.69 -8.37
CA ILE A 29 -7.59 8.30 -7.71
C ILE A 29 -7.87 6.80 -7.72
N ASN A 30 -7.00 5.99 -8.35
CA ASN A 30 -7.17 4.54 -8.47
C ASN A 30 -7.16 3.81 -7.12
N HIS A 31 -6.66 4.46 -6.06
CA HIS A 31 -6.65 3.97 -4.70
C HIS A 31 -7.99 4.11 -3.96
N ILE A 32 -8.98 4.78 -4.56
CA ILE A 32 -10.29 4.96 -3.95
C ILE A 32 -11.10 3.66 -4.12
N PRO A 33 -11.61 3.05 -3.03
CA PRO A 33 -12.45 1.86 -3.12
C PRO A 33 -13.73 2.14 -3.89
N ILE A 34 -14.17 1.17 -4.68
CA ILE A 34 -15.39 1.25 -5.50
C ILE A 34 -16.27 0.04 -5.21
N ILE A 35 -17.50 0.31 -4.79
CA ILE A 35 -18.57 -0.68 -4.68
C ILE A 35 -19.49 -0.50 -5.89
N LEU A 36 -19.73 -1.57 -6.66
CA LEU A 36 -20.68 -1.57 -7.74
C LEU A 36 -21.98 -2.23 -7.30
N LEU A 37 -23.10 -1.53 -7.55
CA LEU A 37 -24.44 -2.02 -7.33
C LEU A 37 -24.99 -2.56 -8.65
N THR A 38 -25.48 -3.80 -8.68
CA THR A 38 -25.94 -4.44 -9.90
C THR A 38 -27.31 -5.12 -9.72
N ALA A 39 -28.14 -5.11 -10.76
CA ALA A 39 -29.35 -5.92 -10.82
C ALA A 39 -29.08 -7.37 -11.31
N LYS A 40 -27.85 -7.65 -11.80
CA LYS A 40 -27.48 -8.94 -12.37
C LYS A 40 -26.85 -9.84 -11.31
N SER A 41 -27.39 -11.05 -11.16
CA SER A 41 -26.93 -12.05 -10.21
C SER A 41 -26.01 -13.13 -10.82
N LYS A 42 -25.73 -13.07 -12.14
CA LYS A 42 -24.91 -14.10 -12.80
C LYS A 42 -23.44 -13.98 -12.39
N ALA A 43 -22.83 -15.10 -12.05
CA ALA A 43 -21.42 -15.18 -11.63
C ALA A 43 -20.45 -14.60 -12.68
N GLU A 44 -20.75 -14.72 -13.96
CA GLU A 44 -19.96 -14.20 -15.07
C GLU A 44 -19.83 -12.68 -15.05
N ASP A 45 -20.93 -11.94 -14.78
CA ASP A 45 -20.94 -10.48 -14.66
C ASP A 45 -20.18 -9.99 -13.42
N GLN A 46 -20.13 -10.81 -12.34
CA GLN A 46 -19.36 -10.52 -11.14
C GLN A 46 -17.86 -10.71 -11.35
N ILE A 47 -17.46 -11.71 -12.12
CA ILE A 47 -16.05 -11.99 -12.46
C ILE A 47 -15.51 -10.86 -13.33
N GLU A 48 -16.23 -10.43 -14.37
CA GLU A 48 -15.82 -9.30 -15.23
C GLU A 48 -15.58 -8.01 -14.43
N GLY A 49 -16.43 -7.72 -13.46
CA GLY A 49 -16.27 -6.54 -12.64
C GLY A 49 -15.15 -6.60 -11.64
N LEU A 50 -14.84 -7.76 -11.07
CA LEU A 50 -13.69 -7.96 -10.19
C LEU A 50 -12.38 -7.87 -10.97
N GLU A 51 -12.33 -8.36 -12.22
CA GLU A 51 -11.18 -8.23 -13.12
C GLU A 51 -10.88 -6.76 -13.47
N ILE A 52 -11.92 -5.90 -13.54
CA ILE A 52 -11.78 -4.46 -13.77
C ILE A 52 -11.25 -3.71 -12.54
N GLY A 53 -11.28 -4.36 -11.36
CA GLY A 53 -10.71 -3.84 -10.12
C GLY A 53 -11.71 -3.15 -9.19
N ALA A 54 -13.01 -3.44 -9.29
CA ALA A 54 -13.97 -3.08 -8.25
C ALA A 54 -13.61 -3.79 -6.93
N ASP A 55 -13.80 -3.12 -5.81
CA ASP A 55 -13.43 -3.65 -4.49
C ASP A 55 -14.58 -4.46 -3.87
N ALA A 56 -15.82 -4.23 -4.30
CA ALA A 56 -16.98 -5.05 -3.96
C ALA A 56 -18.09 -4.94 -5.02
N TYR A 57 -18.90 -6.00 -5.09
CA TYR A 57 -20.13 -6.10 -5.87
C TYR A 57 -21.30 -6.40 -4.96
N ILE A 58 -22.40 -5.64 -5.10
CA ILE A 58 -23.62 -5.87 -4.30
C ILE A 58 -24.81 -5.96 -5.24
N VAL A 59 -25.50 -7.10 -5.19
CA VAL A 59 -26.66 -7.38 -6.04
C VAL A 59 -27.91 -6.74 -5.45
N LYS A 60 -28.69 -6.08 -6.27
CA LYS A 60 -30.01 -5.53 -5.92
C LYS A 60 -31.10 -6.61 -6.03
N PRO A 61 -32.09 -6.65 -5.12
CA PRO A 61 -32.23 -5.84 -3.91
C PRO A 61 -31.24 -6.29 -2.82
N PHE A 62 -30.61 -5.34 -2.14
CA PHE A 62 -29.63 -5.62 -1.09
C PHE A 62 -30.14 -5.16 0.29
N ASN A 63 -29.64 -5.84 1.33
CA ASN A 63 -29.82 -5.40 2.70
C ASN A 63 -28.88 -4.21 2.97
N THR A 64 -29.45 -3.12 3.53
CA THR A 64 -28.68 -1.91 3.91
C THR A 64 -27.60 -2.21 4.93
N GLU A 65 -27.78 -3.21 5.79
CA GLU A 65 -26.81 -3.64 6.77
C GLU A 65 -25.59 -4.31 6.09
N LEU A 66 -25.82 -5.11 5.04
CA LEU A 66 -24.75 -5.67 4.23
C LEU A 66 -23.91 -4.56 3.56
N LEU A 67 -24.58 -3.55 2.97
CA LEU A 67 -23.90 -2.42 2.36
C LEU A 67 -23.08 -1.63 3.39
N ARG A 68 -23.64 -1.32 4.56
CA ARG A 68 -22.94 -0.63 5.66
C ARG A 68 -21.73 -1.41 6.14
N THR A 69 -21.86 -2.72 6.34
CA THR A 69 -20.76 -3.60 6.77
C THR A 69 -19.67 -3.63 5.74
N THR A 70 -20.01 -3.72 4.44
CA THR A 70 -19.02 -3.71 3.35
C THR A 70 -18.25 -2.39 3.30
N ILE A 71 -18.94 -1.25 3.42
CA ILE A 71 -18.31 0.08 3.47
C ILE A 71 -17.35 0.19 4.66
N SER A 72 -17.84 -0.17 5.86
CA SER A 72 -17.04 -0.09 7.09
C SER A 72 -15.79 -0.97 7.00
N ASN A 73 -15.92 -2.18 6.45
CA ASN A 73 -14.79 -3.10 6.29
C ASN A 73 -13.76 -2.58 5.30
N LEU A 74 -14.19 -2.01 4.15
CA LEU A 74 -13.26 -1.46 3.16
C LEU A 74 -12.49 -0.25 3.71
N ILE A 75 -13.16 0.63 4.45
CA ILE A 75 -12.53 1.79 5.08
C ILE A 75 -11.59 1.35 6.22
N ALA A 76 -12.06 0.51 7.14
CA ALA A 76 -11.29 0.05 8.29
C ALA A 76 -10.07 -0.78 7.89
N ASN A 77 -10.19 -1.67 6.90
CA ASN A 77 -9.05 -2.44 6.38
C ASN A 77 -7.97 -1.51 5.79
N ARG A 78 -8.39 -0.46 5.08
CA ARG A 78 -7.47 0.53 4.52
C ARG A 78 -6.74 1.31 5.62
N GLU A 79 -7.45 1.76 6.66
CA GLU A 79 -6.85 2.48 7.79
C GLU A 79 -5.92 1.58 8.61
N ARG A 80 -6.33 0.34 8.89
CA ARG A 80 -5.51 -0.65 9.61
C ARG A 80 -4.20 -0.96 8.88
N LEU A 81 -4.25 -1.14 7.56
CA LEU A 81 -3.06 -1.37 6.75
C LEU A 81 -2.16 -0.14 6.68
N ARG A 82 -2.74 1.07 6.62
CA ARG A 82 -1.97 2.32 6.71
C ARG A 82 -1.24 2.43 8.04
N GLY A 83 -1.92 2.21 9.17
CA GLY A 83 -1.32 2.26 10.50
C GLY A 83 -0.15 1.28 10.66
N LYS A 84 -0.34 0.02 10.26
CA LYS A 84 0.71 -1.02 10.32
C LYS A 84 1.93 -0.70 9.45
N LEU A 85 1.74 -0.04 8.30
CA LEU A 85 2.80 0.23 7.31
C LEU A 85 3.51 1.56 7.54
N VAL A 86 2.87 2.54 8.17
CA VAL A 86 3.45 3.86 8.48
C VAL A 86 4.18 3.86 9.83
N GLY A 87 4.04 2.81 10.65
CA GLY A 87 4.82 2.62 11.87
C GLY A 87 4.22 3.26 13.12
N GLU A 88 2.93 3.51 13.15
CA GLU A 88 2.21 3.76 14.40
C GLU A 88 2.05 2.44 15.15
N GLN A 89 2.93 2.24 16.15
CA GLN A 89 2.76 1.15 17.12
C GLN A 89 1.53 1.47 17.98
N GLN A 90 0.45 0.77 17.78
CA GLN A 90 -0.58 0.61 18.80
C GLN A 90 -0.45 -0.74 19.48
N VAL A 91 -0.47 -0.65 20.79
CA VAL A 91 -0.40 -1.67 21.81
C VAL A 91 -1.23 -2.91 21.47
N GLU A 92 -0.61 -4.07 21.68
CA GLU A 92 -1.21 -5.39 21.57
C GLU A 92 -2.45 -5.55 22.46
N GLU A 93 -3.60 -5.82 21.83
CA GLU A 93 -4.62 -6.64 22.47
C GLU A 93 -4.58 -8.05 21.85
N LYS A 94 -4.12 -9.00 22.64
CA LYS A 94 -4.20 -10.42 22.36
C LYS A 94 -5.66 -10.86 22.27
N ILE A 95 -6.13 -11.08 21.06
CA ILE A 95 -7.30 -11.94 20.84
C ILE A 95 -6.88 -13.01 19.84
N THR A 96 -6.84 -14.24 20.32
CA THR A 96 -6.63 -15.46 19.53
C THR A 96 -7.82 -15.66 18.59
N LYS A 97 -7.80 -15.03 17.43
CA LYS A 97 -8.63 -15.41 16.28
C LYS A 97 -7.72 -16.04 15.24
N ILE A 98 -8.11 -17.18 14.71
CA ILE A 98 -7.55 -17.76 13.50
C ILE A 98 -7.87 -16.77 12.37
N GLU A 99 -6.99 -15.78 12.19
CA GLU A 99 -7.12 -14.78 11.13
C GLU A 99 -6.63 -15.40 9.82
N MET A 100 -7.56 -15.73 8.93
CA MET A 100 -7.20 -15.88 7.52
C MET A 100 -6.69 -14.52 7.05
N LYS A 101 -5.39 -14.42 6.77
CA LYS A 101 -4.76 -13.20 6.25
C LYS A 101 -5.48 -12.79 4.97
N SER A 102 -5.91 -11.54 4.89
CA SER A 102 -6.50 -11.01 3.67
C SER A 102 -5.49 -11.11 2.51
N ASN A 103 -5.96 -11.18 1.27
CA ASN A 103 -5.09 -11.20 0.10
C ASN A 103 -4.11 -10.00 0.10
N ASP A 104 -4.53 -8.86 0.62
CA ASP A 104 -3.70 -7.67 0.74
C ASP A 104 -2.60 -7.81 1.81
N GLU A 105 -2.87 -8.51 2.91
CA GLU A 105 -1.84 -8.83 3.92
C GLU A 105 -0.81 -9.82 3.39
N ILE A 106 -1.24 -10.81 2.63
CA ILE A 106 -0.35 -11.77 1.95
C ILE A 106 0.52 -11.02 0.93
N LEU A 107 -0.08 -10.15 0.13
CA LEU A 107 0.63 -9.33 -0.85
C LEU A 107 1.67 -8.45 -0.17
N MET A 108 1.29 -7.69 0.86
CA MET A 108 2.21 -6.79 1.57
C MET A 108 3.32 -7.55 2.28
N SER A 109 3.04 -8.74 2.83
CA SER A 109 4.08 -9.61 3.39
C SER A 109 5.12 -10.00 2.33
N LYS A 110 4.69 -10.35 1.12
CA LYS A 110 5.60 -10.66 -0.01
C LYS A 110 6.38 -9.43 -0.46
N VAL A 111 5.72 -8.26 -0.57
CA VAL A 111 6.36 -6.98 -0.91
C VAL A 111 7.43 -6.62 0.11
N MET A 112 7.11 -6.68 1.41
CA MET A 112 8.06 -6.38 2.48
C MET A 112 9.22 -7.35 2.49
N LYS A 113 8.97 -8.65 2.28
CA LYS A 113 10.02 -9.65 2.14
C LYS A 113 10.95 -9.30 0.98
N THR A 114 10.40 -9.01 -0.20
CA THR A 114 11.22 -8.64 -1.38
C THR A 114 12.05 -7.38 -1.13
N ILE A 115 11.48 -6.35 -0.47
CA ILE A 115 12.22 -5.14 -0.12
C ILE A 115 13.36 -5.47 0.85
N ASN A 116 13.12 -6.29 1.88
CA ASN A 116 14.15 -6.64 2.86
C ASN A 116 15.27 -7.50 2.24
N ASP A 117 14.91 -8.46 1.38
CA ASP A 117 15.88 -9.32 0.68
C ASP A 117 16.79 -8.53 -0.27
N HIS A 118 16.31 -7.39 -0.80
CA HIS A 118 17.03 -6.53 -1.75
C HIS A 118 17.29 -5.12 -1.21
N LEU A 119 17.29 -4.92 0.11
CA LEU A 119 17.35 -3.59 0.73
C LEU A 119 18.61 -2.82 0.33
N ALA A 120 19.76 -3.52 0.33
CA ALA A 120 21.07 -2.96 -0.03
C ALA A 120 21.27 -2.78 -1.55
N ASP A 121 20.40 -3.35 -2.38
CA ASP A 121 20.51 -3.24 -3.84
C ASP A 121 20.01 -1.87 -4.32
N PRO A 122 20.86 -0.98 -4.82
CA PRO A 122 20.44 0.35 -5.29
C PRO A 122 19.51 0.29 -6.51
N THR A 123 19.44 -0.84 -7.22
CA THR A 123 18.58 -1.03 -8.39
C THR A 123 17.15 -1.47 -8.05
N LEU A 124 16.87 -1.75 -6.77
CA LEU A 124 15.53 -2.13 -6.31
C LEU A 124 14.48 -1.08 -6.71
N ASN A 125 13.53 -1.50 -7.49
CA ASN A 125 12.47 -0.67 -8.06
C ASN A 125 11.11 -1.40 -8.06
N VAL A 126 10.07 -0.72 -8.55
CA VAL A 126 8.72 -1.29 -8.60
C VAL A 126 8.60 -2.44 -9.57
N GLU A 127 9.40 -2.48 -10.62
CA GLU A 127 9.46 -3.56 -11.60
C GLU A 127 9.91 -4.87 -10.93
N MET A 128 10.96 -4.81 -10.11
CA MET A 128 11.43 -5.97 -9.32
C MET A 128 10.36 -6.43 -8.32
N LEU A 129 9.71 -5.49 -7.60
CA LEU A 129 8.62 -5.86 -6.68
C LEU A 129 7.49 -6.56 -7.42
N ALA A 130 7.06 -6.01 -8.56
CA ALA A 130 5.98 -6.57 -9.36
C ALA A 130 6.33 -7.98 -9.87
N ALA A 131 7.53 -8.17 -10.39
CA ALA A 131 8.01 -9.46 -10.88
C ALA A 131 8.04 -10.51 -9.78
N ASN A 132 8.57 -10.18 -8.59
CA ASN A 132 8.69 -11.11 -7.46
C ASN A 132 7.35 -11.55 -6.87
N VAL A 133 6.30 -10.73 -7.01
CA VAL A 133 4.95 -11.09 -6.51
C VAL A 133 4.00 -11.55 -7.60
N GLY A 134 4.46 -11.65 -8.85
CA GLY A 134 3.66 -12.12 -9.98
C GLY A 134 2.58 -11.13 -10.43
N MET A 135 2.84 -9.83 -10.32
CA MET A 135 1.89 -8.76 -10.70
C MET A 135 2.46 -7.88 -11.82
N SER A 136 1.59 -7.20 -12.57
CA SER A 136 2.06 -6.15 -13.48
C SER A 136 2.53 -4.92 -12.70
N ARG A 137 3.48 -4.16 -13.29
CA ARG A 137 3.97 -2.88 -12.72
C ARG A 137 2.83 -1.92 -12.38
N VAL A 138 1.87 -1.78 -13.29
CA VAL A 138 0.71 -0.88 -13.10
C VAL A 138 -0.13 -1.32 -11.91
N HIS A 139 -0.38 -2.62 -11.77
CA HIS A 139 -1.14 -3.18 -10.66
C HIS A 139 -0.40 -3.00 -9.33
N MET A 140 0.92 -3.24 -9.30
CA MET A 140 1.75 -3.01 -8.12
C MET A 140 1.71 -1.55 -7.67
N HIS A 141 1.86 -0.58 -8.60
CA HIS A 141 1.73 0.85 -8.29
C HIS A 141 0.39 1.20 -7.67
N ARG A 142 -0.70 0.68 -8.25
CA ARG A 142 -2.05 0.90 -7.74
C ARG A 142 -2.20 0.34 -6.32
N LYS A 143 -1.82 -0.91 -6.11
CA LYS A 143 -1.94 -1.58 -4.82
C LYS A 143 -1.09 -0.91 -3.73
N LEU A 144 0.14 -0.56 -4.01
CA LEU A 144 0.96 0.18 -3.05
C LEU A 144 0.36 1.54 -2.70
N LYS A 145 -0.16 2.27 -3.70
CA LYS A 145 -0.82 3.57 -3.46
C LYS A 145 -2.09 3.41 -2.62
N GLU A 146 -2.88 2.36 -2.88
CA GLU A 146 -4.08 2.02 -2.13
C GLU A 146 -3.74 1.71 -0.65
N LEU A 147 -2.77 0.81 -0.43
CA LEU A 147 -2.47 0.28 0.89
C LEU A 147 -1.62 1.22 1.75
N THR A 148 -0.71 2.00 1.14
CA THR A 148 0.26 2.82 1.86
C THR A 148 0.05 4.32 1.71
N ASN A 149 -0.81 4.74 0.77
CA ASN A 149 -0.96 6.12 0.31
C ASN A 149 0.33 6.75 -0.26
N GLN A 150 1.33 5.95 -0.58
CA GLN A 150 2.62 6.37 -1.11
C GLN A 150 2.82 5.86 -2.54
N SER A 151 3.66 6.53 -3.32
CA SER A 151 4.17 5.92 -4.55
C SER A 151 5.07 4.73 -4.19
N ALA A 152 5.22 3.76 -5.12
CA ALA A 152 6.11 2.62 -4.89
C ALA A 152 7.56 3.05 -4.58
N ARG A 153 8.04 4.10 -5.26
CA ARG A 153 9.37 4.69 -5.02
C ARG A 153 9.49 5.27 -3.61
N ASP A 154 8.49 6.05 -3.19
CA ASP A 154 8.48 6.66 -1.87
C ASP A 154 8.34 5.62 -0.77
N PHE A 155 7.58 4.56 -1.02
CA PHE A 155 7.43 3.44 -0.11
C PHE A 155 8.76 2.71 0.12
N ILE A 156 9.47 2.31 -0.96
CA ILE A 156 10.80 1.69 -0.86
C ILE A 156 11.75 2.64 -0.11
N ARG A 157 11.76 3.93 -0.47
CA ARG A 157 12.60 4.94 0.17
C ARG A 157 12.31 5.05 1.67
N SER A 158 11.05 5.08 2.07
CA SER A 158 10.66 5.17 3.49
C SER A 158 11.13 3.95 4.29
N ILE A 159 11.06 2.75 3.72
CA ILE A 159 11.57 1.53 4.36
C ILE A 159 13.09 1.60 4.53
N ARG A 160 13.82 2.01 3.48
CA ARG A 160 15.29 2.20 3.55
C ARG A 160 15.70 3.18 4.64
N LEU A 161 15.00 4.33 4.75
CA LEU A 161 15.28 5.34 5.76
C LEU A 161 14.96 4.85 7.18
N LYS A 162 13.87 4.11 7.37
CA LYS A 162 13.54 3.49 8.66
C LYS A 162 14.61 2.48 9.08
N GLN A 163 15.07 1.64 8.15
CA GLN A 163 16.15 0.70 8.43
C GLN A 163 17.48 1.42 8.69
N ALA A 164 17.76 2.50 7.96
CA ALA A 164 18.94 3.34 8.24
C ALA A 164 18.90 3.93 9.65
N ALA A 165 17.72 4.44 10.08
CA ALA A 165 17.57 4.94 11.45
C ALA A 165 17.81 3.87 12.52
N ASN A 166 17.39 2.63 12.27
CA ASN A 166 17.68 1.50 13.17
C ASN A 166 19.19 1.21 13.23
N LEU A 167 19.86 1.13 12.08
CA LEU A 167 21.30 0.87 12.01
C LEU A 167 22.14 2.00 12.63
N LEU A 168 21.69 3.26 12.51
CA LEU A 168 22.37 4.42 13.13
C LEU A 168 22.33 4.37 14.67
N ARG A 169 21.35 3.67 15.27
CA ARG A 169 21.31 3.42 16.72
C ARG A 169 22.33 2.39 17.16
N GLU A 170 22.76 1.52 16.28
CA GLU A 170 23.83 0.56 16.53
C GLU A 170 25.19 1.28 16.46
N LYS A 171 25.93 1.34 17.60
CA LYS A 171 27.10 2.21 17.77
C LYS A 171 28.28 1.93 16.83
N ASN A 172 28.26 0.80 16.09
CA ASN A 172 29.44 0.28 15.37
C ASN A 172 29.48 0.65 13.88
N LEU A 173 28.46 1.31 13.32
CA LEU A 173 28.41 1.64 11.90
C LEU A 173 28.59 3.15 11.67
N SER A 174 29.40 3.52 10.69
CA SER A 174 29.50 4.89 10.19
C SER A 174 28.27 5.28 9.36
N VAL A 175 28.01 6.57 9.20
CA VAL A 175 26.90 7.08 8.36
C VAL A 175 27.03 6.60 6.92
N SER A 176 28.27 6.49 6.39
CA SER A 176 28.50 5.99 5.04
C SER A 176 28.20 4.49 4.90
N GLU A 177 28.60 3.67 5.87
CA GLU A 177 28.27 2.25 5.89
C GLU A 177 26.75 2.03 5.93
N VAL A 178 26.04 2.78 6.77
CA VAL A 178 24.57 2.73 6.83
C VAL A 178 23.94 3.13 5.51
N ALA A 179 24.42 4.20 4.85
CA ALA A 179 23.91 4.61 3.54
C ALA A 179 23.99 3.48 2.53
N TYR A 180 25.17 2.86 2.38
CA TYR A 180 25.38 1.76 1.42
C TYR A 180 24.62 0.49 1.82
N ALA A 181 24.59 0.13 3.10
CA ALA A 181 23.85 -1.03 3.60
C ALA A 181 22.33 -0.92 3.38
N THR A 182 21.83 0.31 3.24
CA THR A 182 20.39 0.57 2.97
C THR A 182 20.10 0.93 1.51
N GLY A 183 21.05 0.66 0.58
CA GLY A 183 20.86 0.74 -0.86
C GLY A 183 20.90 2.16 -1.43
N PHE A 184 21.52 3.11 -0.73
CA PHE A 184 21.84 4.41 -1.31
C PHE A 184 23.22 4.35 -1.98
N SER A 185 23.30 4.73 -3.25
CA SER A 185 24.53 4.77 -4.02
C SER A 185 25.35 6.04 -3.78
N ASN A 186 24.81 7.05 -3.11
CA ASN A 186 25.43 8.35 -2.90
C ASN A 186 25.13 8.87 -1.49
N LEU A 187 26.19 9.19 -0.73
CA LEU A 187 26.10 9.64 0.64
C LEU A 187 25.40 11.01 0.79
N SER A 188 25.65 11.93 -0.13
CA SER A 188 25.00 13.26 -0.12
C SER A 188 23.49 13.13 -0.37
N HIS A 189 23.10 12.28 -1.31
CA HIS A 189 21.70 11.97 -1.57
C HIS A 189 21.03 11.31 -0.36
N PHE A 190 21.70 10.36 0.30
CA PHE A 190 21.24 9.74 1.54
C PHE A 190 21.01 10.80 2.62
N SER A 191 22.03 11.63 2.91
CA SER A 191 21.97 12.60 4.00
C SER A 191 20.86 13.64 3.80
N ASN A 192 20.68 14.14 2.59
CA ASN A 192 19.60 15.06 2.27
C ASN A 192 18.21 14.38 2.43
N THR A 193 18.06 13.18 1.87
CA THR A 193 16.79 12.43 1.93
C THR A 193 16.44 12.04 3.37
N PHE A 194 17.44 11.68 4.18
CA PHE A 194 17.26 11.35 5.61
C PHE A 194 16.82 12.58 6.39
N ARG A 195 17.49 13.74 6.17
CA ARG A 195 17.10 15.01 6.81
C ARG A 195 15.70 15.46 6.41
N ASP A 196 15.32 15.33 5.14
CA ASP A 196 13.97 15.66 4.68
C ASP A 196 12.90 14.76 5.33
N PHE A 197 13.25 13.53 5.70
CA PHE A 197 12.32 12.58 6.31
C PHE A 197 12.25 12.68 7.84
N TYR A 198 13.38 12.89 8.53
CA TYR A 198 13.47 12.92 9.99
C TYR A 198 13.65 14.34 10.58
N GLY A 199 13.86 15.36 9.75
CA GLY A 199 14.07 16.75 10.18
C GLY A 199 15.51 17.06 10.64
N ILE A 200 16.36 16.04 10.84
CA ILE A 200 17.76 16.17 11.28
C ILE A 200 18.68 15.30 10.41
N SER A 201 19.97 15.64 10.38
CA SER A 201 20.94 14.85 9.62
C SER A 201 21.19 13.46 10.23
N PRO A 202 21.68 12.49 9.44
CA PRO A 202 22.03 11.16 9.96
C PRO A 202 23.06 11.20 11.10
N SER A 203 24.01 12.14 11.07
CA SER A 203 25.02 12.31 12.13
C SER A 203 24.41 12.81 13.41
N GLU A 204 23.59 13.86 13.35
CA GLU A 204 22.84 14.38 14.49
C GLU A 204 21.88 13.34 15.07
N TYR A 205 21.20 12.55 14.19
CA TYR A 205 20.32 11.48 14.62
C TYR A 205 21.11 10.41 15.43
N LYS A 206 22.31 10.05 14.97
CA LYS A 206 23.18 9.09 15.66
C LYS A 206 23.65 9.61 17.02
N GLU A 207 24.07 10.88 17.10
CA GLU A 207 24.53 11.52 18.34
C GLU A 207 23.43 11.60 19.41
N GLN A 208 22.18 11.86 19.04
CA GLN A 208 21.05 11.89 19.97
C GLN A 208 20.69 10.53 20.57
N GLN A 209 21.19 9.43 20.03
CA GLN A 209 20.93 8.07 20.52
C GLN A 209 22.11 7.52 21.37
N MET A 210 23.19 8.30 21.49
CA MET A 210 24.35 7.97 22.34
C MET A 210 24.19 8.49 23.76
#